data_799a7ea5790441f5d7d8f83ad58ea091
#
_entry.id   799a7ea5790441f5d7d8f83ad58ea091
#
_cell.length_a   1.000
_cell.length_b   1.000
_cell.length_c   1.000
_cell.angle_alpha   90.00
_cell.angle_beta   90.00
_cell.angle_gamma   90.00
#
_symmetry.space_group_name_H-M   'P 1'
#
loop_
_entity.id
_entity.type
_entity.pdbx_description
1 polymer ?
#
loop_
_entity_poly.entity_id
_entity_poly.type
_entity_poly.pdbx_seq_one_letter_code
_entity_poly.pdbx_strand_id
1 'polypeptide(L)'
;MRIRTALGALPLVALAGCGLIGPAAYGTDEREVTAEVGEEFTLEVPASPVLGENWYLAEPRPDSAVLRYEGRGEDTEGGDEDVDGSGDGTQHFDFTAVAPGRTTVKLLYCPHGLCHSAADVTAPSPRGTASPLPIETAADGDTPNDTDNPTYYLYTITVR
;
A
#
# COMPACT_ATOMS: atom_id res chain seq x y z
N MET A 1 -30.57 -67.14 6.78
CA MET A 1 -30.97 -65.84 6.27
C MET A 1 -29.95 -64.81 6.82
N ARG A 2 -28.98 -64.37 6.04
CA ARG A 2 -27.88 -63.46 6.48
C ARG A 2 -28.04 -62.15 5.75
N ILE A 3 -28.42 -61.10 6.50
CA ILE A 3 -28.57 -59.74 6.00
C ILE A 3 -27.18 -59.09 5.99
N ARG A 4 -26.68 -58.68 4.80
CA ARG A 4 -25.45 -57.92 4.67
C ARG A 4 -25.82 -56.45 4.58
N THR A 5 -25.47 -55.70 5.61
CA THR A 5 -25.61 -54.22 5.63
C THR A 5 -24.42 -53.64 4.88
N ALA A 6 -24.69 -52.98 3.79
CA ALA A 6 -23.69 -52.22 3.05
C ALA A 6 -23.63 -50.78 3.63
N LEU A 7 -22.48 -50.43 4.24
CA LEU A 7 -22.18 -49.03 4.60
C LEU A 7 -21.79 -48.27 3.35
N GLY A 8 -22.64 -47.36 2.91
CA GLY A 8 -22.32 -46.40 1.87
C GLY A 8 -21.46 -45.25 2.42
N ALA A 9 -20.25 -45.14 1.94
CA ALA A 9 -19.40 -43.98 2.22
C ALA A 9 -19.87 -42.78 1.35
N LEU A 10 -20.34 -41.70 1.96
CA LEU A 10 -20.59 -40.43 1.29
C LEU A 10 -19.25 -39.72 1.08
N PRO A 11 -18.90 -39.28 -0.15
CA PRO A 11 -17.78 -38.39 -0.36
C PRO A 11 -18.16 -36.99 0.14
N LEU A 12 -17.39 -36.45 1.10
CA LEU A 12 -17.41 -35.05 1.44
C LEU A 12 -16.81 -34.27 0.25
N VAL A 13 -17.66 -33.62 -0.51
CA VAL A 13 -17.23 -32.60 -1.49
C VAL A 13 -16.88 -31.34 -0.70
N ALA A 14 -15.59 -31.11 -0.50
CA ALA A 14 -15.10 -29.82 -0.02
C ALA A 14 -15.34 -28.80 -1.15
N LEU A 15 -16.37 -27.96 -1.00
CA LEU A 15 -16.49 -26.75 -1.80
C LEU A 15 -15.36 -25.80 -1.38
N ALA A 16 -14.28 -25.77 -2.16
CA ALA A 16 -13.35 -24.65 -2.14
C ALA A 16 -14.14 -23.42 -2.61
N GLY A 17 -14.62 -22.64 -1.65
CA GLY A 17 -15.19 -21.33 -1.93
C GLY A 17 -14.08 -20.44 -2.45
N CYS A 18 -14.01 -20.25 -3.77
CA CYS A 18 -13.34 -19.09 -4.36
C CYS A 18 -14.12 -17.85 -3.91
N GLY A 19 -13.78 -17.32 -2.74
CA GLY A 19 -14.25 -16.00 -2.36
C GLY A 19 -13.69 -15.00 -3.35
N LEU A 20 -14.56 -14.18 -3.91
CA LEU A 20 -14.21 -12.94 -4.60
C LEU A 20 -13.73 -11.93 -3.53
N ILE A 21 -12.61 -12.24 -2.89
CA ILE A 21 -11.91 -11.32 -2.02
C ILE A 21 -10.88 -10.69 -2.95
N GLY A 22 -10.97 -9.38 -3.17
CA GLY A 22 -9.94 -8.62 -3.86
C GLY A 22 -8.58 -8.77 -3.15
N PRO A 23 -7.50 -8.23 -3.71
CA PRO A 23 -6.20 -8.23 -3.06
C PRO A 23 -6.33 -7.63 -1.65
N ALA A 24 -5.55 -8.14 -0.69
CA ALA A 24 -5.53 -7.62 0.66
C ALA A 24 -5.02 -6.17 0.63
N ALA A 25 -5.67 -5.27 1.37
CA ALA A 25 -5.29 -3.87 1.48
C ALA A 25 -4.77 -3.55 2.88
N TYR A 26 -3.70 -2.77 2.97
CA TYR A 26 -3.04 -2.39 4.21
C TYR A 26 -2.88 -0.88 4.29
N GLY A 27 -3.30 -0.29 5.39
CA GLY A 27 -3.25 1.15 5.64
C GLY A 27 -1.92 1.66 6.20
N THR A 28 -1.89 2.92 6.62
CA THR A 28 -0.70 3.57 7.17
C THR A 28 -0.31 3.07 8.56
N ASP A 29 -1.21 2.44 9.29
CA ASP A 29 -1.03 1.83 10.61
C ASP A 29 -0.62 0.35 10.55
N GLU A 30 -0.83 -0.33 9.41
CA GLU A 30 -0.50 -1.74 9.21
C GLU A 30 0.83 -1.90 8.46
N ARG A 31 1.95 -1.64 9.13
CA ARG A 31 3.28 -1.56 8.50
C ARG A 31 4.05 -2.87 8.48
N GLU A 32 3.53 -3.93 9.06
CA GLU A 32 4.07 -5.27 8.96
C GLU A 32 3.13 -6.16 8.15
N VAL A 33 3.50 -6.40 6.89
CA VAL A 33 2.71 -7.17 5.94
C VAL A 33 3.33 -8.55 5.76
N THR A 34 2.50 -9.57 5.81
CA THR A 34 2.89 -10.95 5.46
C THR A 34 2.06 -11.39 4.26
N ALA A 35 2.73 -11.84 3.21
CA ALA A 35 2.10 -12.35 2.00
C ALA A 35 2.67 -13.71 1.61
N GLU A 36 1.89 -14.52 0.90
CA GLU A 36 2.35 -15.78 0.31
C GLU A 36 2.87 -15.54 -1.12
N VAL A 37 3.79 -16.40 -1.58
CA VAL A 37 4.28 -16.32 -2.96
C VAL A 37 3.12 -16.40 -3.95
N GLY A 38 3.05 -15.42 -4.87
CA GLY A 38 1.99 -15.27 -5.85
C GLY A 38 0.79 -14.44 -5.36
N GLU A 39 0.78 -14.03 -4.10
CA GLU A 39 -0.26 -13.16 -3.56
C GLU A 39 -0.06 -11.73 -4.03
N GLU A 40 -1.17 -11.09 -4.38
CA GLU A 40 -1.24 -9.67 -4.70
C GLU A 40 -1.82 -8.92 -3.49
N PHE A 41 -1.25 -7.77 -3.18
CA PHE A 41 -1.76 -6.89 -2.14
C PHE A 41 -1.55 -5.42 -2.50
N THR A 42 -2.27 -4.56 -1.81
CA THR A 42 -2.27 -3.12 -2.02
C THR A 42 -1.91 -2.39 -0.73
N LEU A 43 -1.04 -1.39 -0.81
CA LEU A 43 -0.87 -0.41 0.26
C LEU A 43 -1.77 0.78 -0.05
N GLU A 44 -2.74 1.03 0.80
CA GLU A 44 -3.69 2.13 0.69
C GLU A 44 -3.31 3.26 1.63
N VAL A 45 -3.22 4.46 1.09
CA VAL A 45 -2.82 5.64 1.85
C VAL A 45 -3.79 6.79 1.59
N PRO A 46 -4.23 7.51 2.63
CA PRO A 46 -5.10 8.65 2.46
C PRO A 46 -4.37 9.77 1.71
N ALA A 47 -5.04 10.41 0.78
CA ALA A 47 -4.50 11.53 0.02
C ALA A 47 -5.62 12.48 -0.40
N SER A 48 -5.32 13.77 -0.38
CA SER A 48 -6.19 14.81 -0.94
C SER A 48 -5.44 15.54 -2.06
N PRO A 49 -5.47 15.02 -3.30
CA PRO A 49 -4.74 15.62 -4.43
C PRO A 49 -5.13 17.08 -4.68
N VAL A 50 -6.38 17.46 -4.38
CA VAL A 50 -6.86 18.86 -4.46
C VAL A 50 -6.13 19.78 -3.48
N LEU A 51 -5.68 19.25 -2.34
CA LEU A 51 -4.88 19.98 -1.35
C LEU A 51 -3.38 19.86 -1.64
N GLY A 52 -2.99 19.18 -2.71
CA GLY A 52 -1.61 18.94 -3.08
C GLY A 52 -0.94 17.81 -2.29
N GLU A 53 -1.73 16.96 -1.64
CA GLU A 53 -1.21 15.78 -0.95
C GLU A 53 -0.94 14.66 -1.94
N ASN A 54 0.26 14.10 -1.90
CA ASN A 54 0.65 13.02 -2.78
C ASN A 54 1.62 12.05 -2.09
N TRP A 55 1.57 10.81 -2.53
CA TRP A 55 2.49 9.76 -2.08
C TRP A 55 3.34 9.26 -3.23
N TYR A 56 4.57 8.90 -2.91
CA TYR A 56 5.54 8.40 -3.89
C TYR A 56 6.28 7.19 -3.33
N LEU A 57 6.49 6.18 -4.17
CA LEU A 57 7.40 5.08 -3.85
C LEU A 57 8.84 5.60 -3.92
N ALA A 58 9.52 5.65 -2.76
CA ALA A 58 10.85 6.22 -2.60
C ALA A 58 11.96 5.17 -2.68
N GLU A 59 13.19 5.66 -2.88
CA GLU A 59 14.40 4.82 -2.82
C GLU A 59 14.85 4.57 -1.36
N PRO A 60 15.45 3.40 -1.06
CA PRO A 60 15.63 2.27 -1.96
C PRO A 60 14.31 1.58 -2.29
N ARG A 61 14.15 1.13 -3.54
CA ARG A 61 13.02 0.32 -3.95
C ARG A 61 13.03 -1.03 -3.24
N PRO A 62 11.87 -1.68 -3.05
CA PRO A 62 11.84 -3.04 -2.54
C PRO A 62 12.65 -3.98 -3.44
N ASP A 63 13.20 -5.05 -2.83
CA ASP A 63 13.92 -6.07 -3.59
C ASP A 63 12.99 -6.74 -4.59
N SER A 64 13.23 -6.53 -5.87
CA SER A 64 12.42 -7.07 -6.96
C SER A 64 12.47 -8.60 -7.08
N ALA A 65 13.43 -9.25 -6.45
CA ALA A 65 13.47 -10.70 -6.35
C ALA A 65 12.44 -11.25 -5.33
N VAL A 66 12.03 -10.42 -4.37
CA VAL A 66 11.07 -10.77 -3.31
C VAL A 66 9.70 -10.18 -3.59
N LEU A 67 9.65 -8.94 -4.03
CA LEU A 67 8.40 -8.18 -4.19
C LEU A 67 8.44 -7.36 -5.48
N ARG A 68 7.46 -7.57 -6.36
CA ARG A 68 7.32 -6.79 -7.58
C ARG A 68 6.30 -5.66 -7.37
N TYR A 69 6.70 -4.46 -7.71
CA TYR A 69 5.81 -3.30 -7.77
C TYR A 69 5.06 -3.29 -9.11
N GLU A 70 3.75 -3.25 -9.09
CA GLU A 70 2.89 -3.30 -10.27
C GLU A 70 2.45 -1.91 -10.73
N GLY A 71 2.26 -0.99 -9.79
CA GLY A 71 1.83 0.36 -10.14
C GLY A 71 1.25 1.16 -8.99
N ARG A 72 0.87 2.39 -9.32
CA ARG A 72 0.15 3.31 -8.44
C ARG A 72 -1.15 3.73 -9.10
N GLY A 73 -2.21 3.80 -8.33
CA GLY A 73 -3.48 4.37 -8.74
C GLY A 73 -4.04 5.35 -7.70
N GLU A 74 -5.15 5.96 -8.03
CA GLU A 74 -5.86 6.91 -7.18
C GLU A 74 -7.36 6.61 -7.29
N ASP A 75 -7.98 6.45 -6.12
CA ASP A 75 -9.43 6.38 -6.00
C ASP A 75 -9.88 7.68 -5.32
N THR A 76 -10.53 8.52 -6.07
CA THR A 76 -11.30 9.62 -5.51
C THR A 76 -12.70 9.07 -5.24
N GLU A 77 -13.14 9.08 -4.00
CA GLU A 77 -14.55 8.80 -3.70
C GLU A 77 -15.36 9.83 -4.48
N GLY A 78 -16.00 9.33 -5.55
CA GLY A 78 -16.78 10.13 -6.46
C GLY A 78 -17.89 10.82 -5.70
N GLY A 79 -17.71 12.10 -5.46
CA GLY A 79 -18.81 12.94 -5.09
C GLY A 79 -19.87 12.85 -6.19
N ASP A 80 -21.11 12.62 -5.81
CA ASP A 80 -22.25 13.05 -6.62
C ASP A 80 -21.94 14.47 -7.12
N GLU A 81 -22.27 14.77 -8.36
CA GLU A 81 -21.92 16.00 -9.10
C GLU A 81 -22.28 17.32 -8.40
N ASP A 82 -22.79 17.28 -7.17
CA ASP A 82 -23.29 18.42 -6.39
C ASP A 82 -22.47 18.74 -5.12
N VAL A 83 -21.36 18.08 -4.84
CA VAL A 83 -20.50 18.41 -3.68
C VAL A 83 -19.15 18.93 -4.15
N ASP A 84 -19.08 20.22 -4.42
CA ASP A 84 -17.83 20.95 -4.60
C ASP A 84 -16.97 20.80 -3.34
N GLY A 85 -15.84 20.06 -3.44
CA GLY A 85 -14.67 20.32 -2.65
C GLY A 85 -14.29 19.38 -1.50
N SER A 86 -14.89 18.22 -1.30
CA SER A 86 -14.27 17.19 -0.45
C SER A 86 -13.38 16.30 -1.30
N GLY A 87 -12.16 16.75 -1.51
CA GLY A 87 -11.15 16.02 -2.28
C GLY A 87 -10.43 14.96 -1.45
N ASP A 88 -11.13 14.32 -0.51
CA ASP A 88 -10.61 13.18 0.21
C ASP A 88 -10.60 11.98 -0.74
N GLY A 89 -9.44 11.39 -0.92
CA GLY A 89 -9.21 10.25 -1.78
C GLY A 89 -8.22 9.29 -1.15
N THR A 90 -8.00 8.20 -1.85
CA THR A 90 -7.02 7.19 -1.49
C THR A 90 -6.06 6.99 -2.64
N GLN A 91 -4.78 7.02 -2.38
CA GLN A 91 -3.78 6.52 -3.31
C GLN A 91 -3.44 5.07 -2.94
N HIS A 92 -3.24 4.25 -3.94
CA HIS A 92 -2.89 2.86 -3.75
C HIS A 92 -1.63 2.48 -4.53
N PHE A 93 -0.87 1.54 -3.95
CA PHE A 93 0.35 0.98 -4.51
C PHE A 93 0.22 -0.52 -4.55
N ASP A 94 0.25 -1.09 -5.74
CA ASP A 94 0.00 -2.50 -5.96
C ASP A 94 1.30 -3.30 -6.04
N PHE A 95 1.30 -4.47 -5.40
CA PHE A 95 2.45 -5.36 -5.31
C PHE A 95 2.06 -6.81 -5.50
N THR A 96 2.99 -7.58 -6.07
CA THR A 96 2.93 -9.05 -6.14
C THR A 96 4.11 -9.66 -5.37
N ALA A 97 3.84 -10.58 -4.47
CA ALA A 97 4.85 -11.38 -3.78
C ALA A 97 5.48 -12.39 -4.75
N VAL A 98 6.80 -12.32 -4.98
CA VAL A 98 7.48 -13.11 -6.03
C VAL A 98 8.19 -14.32 -5.46
N ALA A 99 8.93 -14.17 -4.36
CA ALA A 99 9.69 -15.25 -3.74
C ALA A 99 9.79 -15.03 -2.23
N PRO A 100 10.03 -16.11 -1.45
CA PRO A 100 10.21 -16.00 -0.01
C PRO A 100 11.36 -15.07 0.34
N GLY A 101 11.13 -14.19 1.31
CA GLY A 101 12.13 -13.22 1.76
C GLY A 101 11.53 -12.08 2.54
N ARG A 102 12.37 -11.11 2.90
CA ARG A 102 11.93 -9.88 3.57
C ARG A 102 12.47 -8.68 2.81
N THR A 103 11.62 -7.70 2.59
CA THR A 103 11.99 -6.44 1.95
C THR A 103 11.25 -5.28 2.61
N THR A 104 11.66 -4.05 2.32
CA THR A 104 11.02 -2.85 2.83
C THR A 104 10.45 -2.05 1.66
N VAL A 105 9.19 -1.64 1.78
CA VAL A 105 8.59 -0.63 0.93
C VAL A 105 8.67 0.71 1.66
N LYS A 106 9.21 1.72 1.00
CA LYS A 106 9.34 3.06 1.52
C LYS A 106 8.46 4.01 0.72
N LEU A 107 7.43 4.53 1.36
CA LEU A 107 6.56 5.55 0.79
C LEU A 107 6.93 6.92 1.35
N LEU A 108 6.91 7.94 0.48
CA LEU A 108 7.08 9.33 0.86
C LEU A 108 5.72 10.03 0.77
N TYR A 109 5.24 10.54 1.87
CA TYR A 109 4.12 11.48 1.92
C TYR A 109 4.62 12.89 1.65
N CYS A 110 3.97 13.60 0.75
CA CYS A 110 4.25 14.97 0.39
C CYS A 110 3.00 15.83 0.56
N PRO A 111 2.91 16.63 1.63
CA PRO A 111 1.81 17.55 1.85
C PRO A 111 1.94 18.81 0.97
N HIS A 112 0.83 19.47 0.73
CA HIS A 112 0.75 20.84 0.19
C HIS A 112 1.53 21.09 -1.12
N GLY A 113 1.72 20.07 -1.95
CA GLY A 113 2.49 20.21 -3.21
C GLY A 113 3.98 20.50 -3.01
N LEU A 114 4.53 20.19 -1.83
CA LEU A 114 5.95 20.45 -1.53
C LEU A 114 6.91 19.64 -2.40
N CYS A 115 6.48 18.51 -2.93
CA CYS A 115 7.25 17.72 -3.87
C CYS A 115 6.40 17.19 -5.03
N HIS A 116 7.01 16.98 -6.18
CA HIS A 116 6.38 16.42 -7.38
C HIS A 116 6.86 14.99 -7.67
N SER A 117 7.86 14.55 -6.93
CA SER A 117 8.42 13.19 -7.02
C SER A 117 9.18 12.83 -5.75
N ALA A 118 9.47 11.54 -5.57
CA ALA A 118 10.32 11.08 -4.47
C ALA A 118 11.76 11.61 -4.56
N ALA A 119 12.21 12.04 -5.74
CA ALA A 119 13.55 12.55 -5.94
C ALA A 119 13.70 14.01 -5.45
N ASP A 120 12.62 14.75 -5.38
CA ASP A 120 12.67 16.19 -5.04
C ASP A 120 13.16 16.45 -3.63
N VAL A 121 12.92 15.51 -2.71
CA VAL A 121 13.38 15.60 -1.31
C VAL A 121 14.82 15.15 -1.09
N THR A 122 15.40 14.44 -2.06
CA THR A 122 16.79 13.95 -2.00
C THR A 122 17.73 14.79 -2.86
N ALA A 123 17.19 15.57 -3.81
CA ALA A 123 18.00 16.42 -4.69
C ALA A 123 18.42 17.72 -3.98
N PRO A 124 19.68 18.13 -4.07
CA PRO A 124 20.06 19.48 -3.64
C PRO A 124 19.27 20.50 -4.46
N SER A 125 18.64 21.46 -3.77
CA SER A 125 17.86 22.50 -4.43
C SER A 125 18.73 23.23 -5.44
N PRO A 126 18.31 23.33 -6.73
CA PRO A 126 19.10 24.03 -7.76
C PRO A 126 19.22 25.54 -7.51
N ARG A 127 18.53 26.08 -6.51
CA ARG A 127 18.53 27.51 -6.16
C ARG A 127 19.37 27.87 -4.94
N GLY A 128 20.31 27.05 -4.50
CA GLY A 128 21.46 27.43 -3.67
C GLY A 128 21.19 28.08 -2.29
N THR A 129 19.96 28.26 -1.84
CA THR A 129 19.62 28.98 -0.59
C THR A 129 18.50 28.40 0.23
N ALA A 130 17.85 27.32 -0.20
CA ALA A 130 16.88 26.62 0.61
C ALA A 130 17.55 25.44 1.31
N SER A 131 17.52 25.40 2.63
CA SER A 131 17.79 24.18 3.39
C SER A 131 16.92 23.06 2.82
N PRO A 132 17.42 21.81 2.73
CA PRO A 132 16.58 20.68 2.44
C PRO A 132 15.37 20.69 3.39
N LEU A 133 14.20 20.39 2.87
CA LEU A 133 13.02 20.22 3.73
C LEU A 133 13.34 19.19 4.81
N PRO A 134 12.98 19.44 6.06
CA PRO A 134 13.09 18.42 7.08
C PRO A 134 12.24 17.23 6.66
N ILE A 135 12.82 16.05 6.64
CA ILE A 135 12.13 14.81 6.32
C ILE A 135 12.03 14.01 7.60
N GLU A 136 10.86 13.63 7.94
CA GLU A 136 10.57 12.81 9.10
C GLU A 136 10.31 11.36 8.69
N THR A 137 10.42 10.46 9.64
CA THR A 137 9.93 9.09 9.49
C THR A 137 8.79 8.92 10.46
N ALA A 138 7.62 8.61 9.93
CA ALA A 138 6.43 8.44 10.75
C ALA A 138 6.60 7.29 11.73
N ALA A 139 6.22 7.50 12.97
CA ALA A 139 6.03 6.45 13.95
C ALA A 139 4.76 5.64 13.63
N ASP A 140 4.63 4.48 14.27
CA ASP A 140 3.42 3.69 14.13
C ASP A 140 2.20 4.49 14.65
N GLY A 141 1.17 4.58 13.84
CA GLY A 141 -0.07 5.27 14.18
C GLY A 141 -0.11 6.76 13.82
N ASP A 142 0.97 7.32 13.23
CA ASP A 142 0.90 8.67 12.69
C ASP A 142 -0.03 8.73 11.48
N THR A 143 -0.87 9.74 11.45
CA THR A 143 -1.70 10.05 10.28
C THR A 143 -1.03 11.09 9.41
N PRO A 144 -1.11 10.97 8.07
CA PRO A 144 -0.48 11.93 7.16
C PRO A 144 -0.93 13.37 7.36
N ASN A 145 -2.19 13.56 7.75
CA ASN A 145 -2.81 14.88 7.87
C ASN A 145 -2.28 15.72 9.05
N ASP A 146 -1.45 15.13 9.92
CA ASP A 146 -0.86 15.84 11.06
C ASP A 146 0.54 16.41 10.75
N THR A 147 1.07 16.21 9.53
CA THR A 147 2.43 16.63 9.19
C THR A 147 2.43 17.69 8.10
N ASP A 148 3.01 18.85 8.41
CA ASP A 148 3.28 19.92 7.43
C ASP A 148 4.55 19.66 6.60
N ASN A 149 5.27 18.58 6.86
CA ASN A 149 6.54 18.23 6.24
C ASN A 149 6.45 16.89 5.50
N PRO A 150 7.26 16.71 4.44
CA PRO A 150 7.42 15.41 3.80
C PRO A 150 7.85 14.35 4.82
N THR A 151 7.15 13.20 4.82
CA THR A 151 7.34 12.17 5.83
C THR A 151 7.50 10.80 5.17
N TYR A 152 8.47 10.00 5.64
CA TYR A 152 8.64 8.62 5.18
C TYR A 152 7.85 7.63 6.01
N TYR A 153 7.14 6.75 5.30
CA TYR A 153 6.43 5.60 5.86
C TYR A 153 7.11 4.32 5.40
N LEU A 154 7.51 3.48 6.35
CA LEU A 154 8.23 2.24 6.09
C LEU A 154 7.32 1.05 6.36
N TYR A 155 7.18 0.18 5.37
CA TYR A 155 6.46 -1.08 5.48
C TYR A 155 7.45 -2.23 5.39
N THR A 156 7.39 -3.15 6.33
CA THR A 156 8.17 -4.38 6.32
C THR A 156 7.33 -5.49 5.70
N ILE A 157 7.76 -5.98 4.54
CA ILE A 157 7.07 -7.05 3.84
C ILE A 157 7.81 -8.36 4.05
N THR A 158 7.10 -9.37 4.53
CA THR A 158 7.61 -10.73 4.67
C THR A 158 6.84 -11.65 3.74
N VAL A 159 7.52 -12.25 2.77
CA VAL A 159 6.94 -13.23 1.85
C VAL A 159 7.32 -14.63 2.31
N ARG A 160 6.35 -15.55 2.33
CA ARG A 160 6.49 -16.95 2.76
C ARG A 160 6.15 -17.95 1.67
#